data_776b8cc13c1fd2b11046b4ec080ab26b
#
_entry.id   776b8cc13c1fd2b11046b4ec080ab26b
#
_cell.length_a   1.000
_cell.length_b   1.000
_cell.length_c   1.000
_cell.angle_alpha   90.00
_cell.angle_beta   90.00
_cell.angle_gamma   90.00
#
_symmetry.space_group_name_H-M   'P 1'
#
loop_
_entity.id
_entity.type
_entity.pdbx_description
1 polymer ?
#
loop_
_entity_poly.entity_id
_entity_poly.type
_entity_poly.pdbx_seq_one_letter_code
_entity_poly.pdbx_strand_id
1 'polypeptide(L)'
;MGIDSTLSVLDISGSGLSAERIRMNVIANNIANANATETPEGGPYRREQVEFSSVLNRTMQKSNVKGTERLGGVKVQRILKSTEPFNRVYIPGHPKADAKGFVEMPNVSVMMEMVDLVTATRSYEANLAVINSSKEMNNRALSIIGK
;
A
#
# COMPACT_ATOMS: atom_id res chain seq x y z
N MET A 1 11.65 0.28 -30.90
CA MET A 1 11.05 0.51 -29.54
C MET A 1 9.92 -0.48 -29.40
N GLY A 2 10.16 -1.53 -28.62
CA GLY A 2 9.44 -2.77 -28.80
C GLY A 2 8.28 -2.95 -27.83
N ILE A 3 7.44 -3.87 -28.16
CA ILE A 3 6.34 -4.45 -27.39
C ILE A 3 6.76 -4.75 -25.93
N ASP A 4 8.03 -5.12 -25.72
CA ASP A 4 8.60 -5.37 -24.38
C ASP A 4 8.60 -4.15 -23.44
N SER A 5 8.70 -2.93 -23.95
CA SER A 5 8.70 -1.73 -23.13
C SER A 5 7.28 -1.37 -22.63
N THR A 6 6.26 -1.60 -23.44
CA THR A 6 4.87 -1.36 -23.06
C THR A 6 4.35 -2.43 -22.08
N LEU A 7 4.76 -3.68 -22.25
CA LEU A 7 4.46 -4.75 -21.28
C LEU A 7 5.09 -4.45 -19.92
N SER A 8 6.33 -3.95 -19.90
CA SER A 8 6.97 -3.59 -18.63
C SER A 8 6.26 -2.44 -17.90
N VAL A 9 5.71 -1.46 -18.61
CA VAL A 9 4.92 -0.36 -18.01
C VAL A 9 3.62 -0.89 -17.41
N LEU A 10 2.93 -1.80 -18.09
CA LEU A 10 1.71 -2.43 -17.58
C LEU A 10 1.98 -3.27 -16.33
N ASP A 11 3.06 -4.04 -16.32
CA ASP A 11 3.46 -4.86 -15.16
C ASP A 11 3.82 -4.00 -13.95
N ILE A 12 4.60 -2.93 -14.16
CA ILE A 12 4.98 -1.99 -13.10
C ILE A 12 3.74 -1.32 -12.51
N SER A 13 2.87 -0.76 -13.37
CA SER A 13 1.64 -0.09 -12.91
C SER A 13 0.66 -1.07 -12.28
N GLY A 14 0.56 -2.31 -12.78
CA GLY A 14 -0.25 -3.38 -12.19
C GLY A 14 0.23 -3.78 -10.80
N SER A 15 1.56 -3.87 -10.61
CA SER A 15 2.13 -4.10 -9.29
C SER A 15 1.85 -2.94 -8.32
N GLY A 16 1.92 -1.70 -8.81
CA GLY A 16 1.56 -0.51 -8.05
C GLY A 16 0.09 -0.51 -7.62
N LEU A 17 -0.84 -0.84 -8.51
CA LEU A 17 -2.27 -0.97 -8.17
C LEU A 17 -2.50 -2.01 -7.07
N SER A 18 -1.84 -3.16 -7.15
CA SER A 18 -1.96 -4.22 -6.16
C SER A 18 -1.42 -3.78 -4.80
N ALA A 19 -0.29 -3.10 -4.78
CA ALA A 19 0.35 -2.59 -3.58
C ALA A 19 -0.49 -1.51 -2.90
N GLU A 20 -1.00 -0.53 -3.66
CA GLU A 20 -1.85 0.54 -3.11
C GLU A 20 -3.22 0.02 -2.63
N ARG A 21 -3.79 -1.00 -3.27
CA ARG A 21 -5.01 -1.65 -2.78
C ARG A 21 -4.79 -2.28 -1.40
N ILE A 22 -3.67 -2.96 -1.19
CA ILE A 22 -3.33 -3.54 0.12
C ILE A 22 -3.15 -2.41 1.15
N ARG A 23 -2.48 -1.31 0.78
CA ARG A 23 -2.31 -0.15 1.64
C ARG A 23 -3.65 0.46 2.06
N MET A 24 -4.58 0.66 1.11
CA MET A 24 -5.93 1.16 1.40
C MET A 24 -6.69 0.23 2.36
N ASN A 25 -6.58 -1.10 2.19
CA ASN A 25 -7.21 -2.06 3.09
C ASN A 25 -6.65 -1.96 4.51
N VAL A 26 -5.32 -1.83 4.67
CA VAL A 26 -4.69 -1.66 6.00
C VAL A 26 -5.12 -0.36 6.65
N ILE A 27 -5.17 0.75 5.90
CA ILE A 27 -5.66 2.04 6.39
C ILE A 27 -7.12 1.94 6.84
N ALA A 28 -7.96 1.29 6.03
CA ALA A 28 -9.37 1.09 6.38
C ALA A 28 -9.52 0.25 7.66
N ASN A 29 -8.70 -0.78 7.83
CA ASN A 29 -8.66 -1.56 9.08
C ASN A 29 -8.22 -0.72 10.27
N ASN A 30 -7.22 0.15 10.12
CA ASN A 30 -6.79 1.06 11.18
C ASN A 30 -7.94 2.00 11.60
N ILE A 31 -8.64 2.58 10.63
CA ILE A 31 -9.78 3.47 10.90
C ILE A 31 -10.90 2.70 11.61
N ALA A 32 -11.26 1.52 11.11
CA ALA A 32 -12.32 0.70 11.69
C ALA A 32 -12.03 0.31 13.15
N ASN A 33 -10.75 0.08 13.49
CA ASN A 33 -10.31 -0.35 14.81
C ASN A 33 -9.74 0.79 15.68
N ALA A 34 -9.92 2.04 15.28
CA ALA A 34 -9.36 3.21 15.99
C ALA A 34 -9.85 3.35 17.44
N ASN A 35 -11.00 2.75 17.76
CA ASN A 35 -11.58 2.74 19.12
C ASN A 35 -11.59 1.35 19.78
N ALA A 36 -10.94 0.35 19.17
CA ALA A 36 -10.95 -1.02 19.68
C ALA A 36 -9.97 -1.18 20.86
N THR A 37 -10.48 -1.17 22.07
CA THR A 37 -9.72 -1.33 23.32
C THR A 37 -9.38 -2.78 23.65
N GLU A 38 -9.93 -3.74 22.92
CA GLU A 38 -9.69 -5.16 23.10
C GLU A 38 -9.60 -5.88 21.76
N THR A 39 -8.59 -6.71 21.61
CA THR A 39 -8.37 -7.56 20.44
C THR A 39 -8.25 -9.03 20.90
N PRO A 40 -8.45 -10.01 19.99
CA PRO A 40 -8.24 -11.44 20.32
C PRO A 40 -6.81 -11.76 20.80
N GLU A 41 -5.84 -10.93 20.45
CA GLU A 41 -4.45 -11.06 20.89
C GLU A 41 -4.22 -10.47 22.31
N GLY A 42 -5.22 -9.79 22.85
CA GLY A 42 -5.17 -9.06 24.12
C GLY A 42 -4.74 -7.61 23.97
N GLY A 43 -5.37 -6.72 24.75
CA GLY A 43 -5.08 -5.28 24.73
C GLY A 43 -5.66 -4.51 23.53
N PRO A 44 -5.35 -3.20 23.42
CA PRO A 44 -5.86 -2.34 22.37
C PRO A 44 -5.32 -2.71 20.98
N TYR A 45 -6.06 -2.33 19.94
CA TYR A 45 -5.59 -2.47 18.57
C TYR A 45 -4.31 -1.65 18.34
N ARG A 46 -3.36 -2.23 17.59
CA ARG A 46 -2.14 -1.54 17.16
C ARG A 46 -2.25 -1.15 15.71
N ARG A 47 -1.91 0.10 15.41
CA ARG A 47 -1.79 0.61 14.03
C ARG A 47 -0.93 -0.30 13.19
N GLU A 48 -1.40 -0.67 12.02
CA GLU A 48 -0.65 -1.44 11.04
C GLU A 48 -0.16 -0.54 9.90
N GLN A 49 1.02 -0.86 9.37
CA GLN A 49 1.64 -0.13 8.29
C GLN A 49 2.16 -1.10 7.25
N VAL A 50 2.06 -0.71 5.97
CA VAL A 50 2.57 -1.50 4.84
C VAL A 50 3.98 -1.07 4.51
N GLU A 51 4.90 -2.03 4.45
CA GLU A 51 6.26 -1.82 3.96
C GLU A 51 6.35 -2.31 2.52
N PHE A 52 6.77 -1.40 1.63
CA PHE A 52 6.97 -1.69 0.22
C PHE A 52 8.45 -2.01 -0.07
N SER A 53 8.67 -2.87 -1.06
CA SER A 53 10.00 -3.06 -1.63
C SER A 53 9.93 -3.03 -3.15
N SER A 54 10.98 -2.50 -3.79
CA SER A 54 11.14 -2.58 -5.23
C SER A 54 11.44 -4.02 -5.65
N VAL A 55 10.87 -4.43 -6.77
CA VAL A 55 11.20 -5.70 -7.42
C VAL A 55 12.23 -5.42 -8.50
N LEU A 56 13.40 -6.05 -8.40
CA LEU A 56 14.46 -5.98 -9.41
C LEU A 56 14.40 -7.26 -10.25
N ASN A 57 14.03 -7.12 -11.52
CA ASN A 57 14.11 -8.23 -12.47
C ASN A 57 15.55 -8.33 -12.99
N ARG A 58 16.31 -9.26 -12.46
CA ARG A 58 17.58 -9.67 -13.05
C ARG A 58 17.30 -10.58 -14.25
N THR A 59 17.20 -10.01 -15.43
CA THR A 59 17.26 -10.80 -16.65
C THR A 59 18.70 -11.31 -16.76
N MET A 60 18.94 -12.57 -16.41
CA MET A 60 20.20 -13.26 -16.69
C MET A 60 20.31 -13.43 -18.21
N GLN A 61 20.76 -12.41 -18.89
CA GLN A 61 21.15 -12.54 -20.28
C GLN A 61 22.58 -13.09 -20.30
N LYS A 62 22.73 -14.27 -20.88
CA LYS A 62 23.98 -14.99 -21.17
C LYS A 62 24.87 -14.19 -22.16
N SER A 63 25.20 -12.95 -21.90
CA SER A 63 26.19 -12.22 -22.68
C SER A 63 26.86 -11.19 -21.78
N ASN A 64 28.17 -11.11 -21.92
CA ASN A 64 29.16 -10.34 -21.17
C ASN A 64 28.93 -8.80 -21.10
N VAL A 65 27.70 -8.32 -21.09
CA VAL A 65 27.34 -6.93 -20.85
C VAL A 65 26.84 -6.80 -19.43
N LYS A 66 27.48 -5.96 -18.62
CA LYS A 66 27.07 -5.59 -17.26
C LYS A 66 25.55 -5.42 -17.22
N GLY A 67 24.87 -6.31 -16.49
CA GLY A 67 23.42 -6.43 -16.49
C GLY A 67 22.75 -5.10 -16.17
N THR A 68 21.91 -4.64 -17.06
CA THR A 68 20.97 -3.55 -16.83
C THR A 68 19.91 -4.10 -15.87
N GLU A 69 19.98 -3.72 -14.60
CA GLU A 69 18.93 -3.99 -13.63
C GLU A 69 17.68 -3.24 -14.10
N ARG A 70 16.66 -3.97 -14.54
CA ARG A 70 15.37 -3.37 -14.87
C ARG A 70 14.51 -3.38 -13.62
N LEU A 71 13.97 -2.22 -13.27
CA LEU A 71 12.95 -2.10 -12.23
C LEU A 71 11.72 -2.92 -12.64
N GLY A 72 11.34 -3.90 -11.83
CA GLY A 72 10.22 -4.81 -12.10
C GLY A 72 8.92 -4.42 -11.39
N GLY A 73 8.88 -3.20 -10.81
CA GLY A 73 7.71 -2.72 -10.06
C GLY A 73 7.90 -2.73 -8.55
N VAL A 74 6.79 -2.79 -7.82
CA VAL A 74 6.72 -2.75 -6.35
C VAL A 74 5.95 -3.96 -5.82
N LYS A 75 6.36 -4.45 -4.65
CA LYS A 75 5.60 -5.45 -3.89
C LYS A 75 5.47 -5.03 -2.44
N VAL A 76 4.42 -5.48 -1.79
CA VAL A 76 4.29 -5.43 -0.34
C VAL A 76 5.25 -6.47 0.24
N GLN A 77 6.20 -6.01 1.03
CA GLN A 77 7.16 -6.87 1.70
C GLN A 77 6.54 -7.50 2.95
N ARG A 78 5.90 -6.67 3.75
CA ARG A 78 5.23 -7.08 4.99
C ARG A 78 4.29 -5.99 5.50
N ILE A 79 3.40 -6.39 6.41
CA ILE A 79 2.58 -5.49 7.20
C ILE A 79 3.17 -5.51 8.62
N LEU A 80 3.48 -4.33 9.15
CA LEU A 80 4.12 -4.15 10.45
C LEU A 80 3.14 -3.50 11.43
N LYS A 81 3.13 -3.99 12.67
CA LYS A 81 2.45 -3.30 13.78
C LYS A 81 3.35 -2.18 14.31
N SER A 82 2.78 -0.99 14.48
CA SER A 82 3.49 0.17 15.03
C SER A 82 4.02 -0.13 16.43
N THR A 83 5.25 0.33 16.70
CA THR A 83 5.88 0.22 18.03
C THR A 83 5.58 1.43 18.92
N GLU A 84 4.86 2.43 18.39
CA GLU A 84 4.49 3.61 19.16
C GLU A 84 3.63 3.25 20.38
N PRO A 85 3.76 4.01 21.47
CA PRO A 85 2.96 3.78 22.66
C PRO A 85 1.47 3.98 22.40
N PHE A 86 0.62 3.32 23.19
CA PHE A 86 -0.81 3.50 23.15
C PHE A 86 -1.21 4.88 23.69
N ASN A 87 -2.31 5.43 23.18
CA ASN A 87 -2.89 6.65 23.70
C ASN A 87 -3.59 6.35 25.03
N ARG A 88 -3.30 7.13 26.08
CA ARG A 88 -3.96 7.00 27.38
C ARG A 88 -4.99 8.10 27.54
N VAL A 89 -6.25 7.71 27.70
CA VAL A 89 -7.38 8.63 27.82
C VAL A 89 -8.06 8.40 29.16
N TYR A 90 -8.39 9.49 29.86
CA TYR A 90 -9.07 9.42 31.15
C TYR A 90 -10.56 9.15 30.96
N ILE A 91 -11.02 7.94 31.28
CA ILE A 91 -12.42 7.49 31.19
C ILE A 91 -12.71 6.61 32.40
N PRO A 92 -12.99 7.18 33.58
CA PRO A 92 -13.09 6.42 34.85
C PRO A 92 -14.29 5.44 34.91
N GLY A 93 -15.28 5.59 34.03
CA GLY A 93 -16.42 4.66 33.95
C GLY A 93 -16.24 3.50 32.97
N HIS A 94 -15.08 3.40 32.30
CA HIS A 94 -14.86 2.35 31.32
C HIS A 94 -14.47 1.01 31.98
N PRO A 95 -14.97 -0.13 31.49
CA PRO A 95 -14.65 -1.46 32.10
C PRO A 95 -13.16 -1.82 32.10
N LYS A 96 -12.37 -1.21 31.21
CA LYS A 96 -10.91 -1.40 31.04
C LYS A 96 -10.10 -0.26 31.66
N ALA A 97 -10.72 0.62 32.49
CA ALA A 97 -9.99 1.67 33.17
C ALA A 97 -9.04 1.08 34.21
N ASP A 98 -7.82 1.62 34.28
CA ASP A 98 -6.88 1.29 35.36
C ASP A 98 -7.35 1.87 36.72
N ALA A 99 -6.63 1.58 37.80
CA ALA A 99 -6.95 2.10 39.12
C ALA A 99 -6.94 3.64 39.21
N LYS A 100 -6.39 4.31 38.23
CA LYS A 100 -6.34 5.80 38.10
C LYS A 100 -7.39 6.35 37.13
N GLY A 101 -8.25 5.47 36.56
CA GLY A 101 -9.28 5.86 35.60
C GLY A 101 -8.82 6.07 34.18
N PHE A 102 -7.62 5.64 33.80
CA PHE A 102 -7.13 5.75 32.43
C PHE A 102 -7.39 4.44 31.66
N VAL A 103 -7.73 4.60 30.37
CA VAL A 103 -7.89 3.53 29.40
C VAL A 103 -6.82 3.66 28.34
N GLU A 104 -6.18 2.55 28.00
CA GLU A 104 -5.29 2.49 26.85
C GLU A 104 -6.13 2.34 25.57
N MET A 105 -5.98 3.30 24.66
CA MET A 105 -6.64 3.35 23.37
C MET A 105 -5.65 3.03 22.26
N PRO A 106 -6.11 2.58 21.07
CA PRO A 106 -5.25 2.37 19.92
C PRO A 106 -4.39 3.59 19.59
N ASN A 107 -3.17 3.35 19.10
CA ASN A 107 -2.26 4.37 18.61
C ASN A 107 -2.59 4.78 17.16
N VAL A 108 -3.87 4.93 16.84
CA VAL A 108 -4.40 5.27 15.53
C VAL A 108 -4.94 6.70 15.55
N SER A 109 -4.47 7.53 14.64
CA SER A 109 -5.04 8.85 14.39
C SER A 109 -5.94 8.79 13.17
N VAL A 110 -7.25 8.79 13.35
CA VAL A 110 -8.23 8.71 12.25
C VAL A 110 -8.00 9.79 11.20
N MET A 111 -7.66 11.01 11.64
CA MET A 111 -7.40 12.12 10.70
C MET A 111 -6.18 11.84 9.81
N MET A 112 -5.08 11.32 10.38
CA MET A 112 -3.89 10.97 9.61
C MET A 112 -4.17 9.78 8.67
N GLU A 113 -4.91 8.77 9.14
CA GLU A 113 -5.31 7.64 8.30
C GLU A 113 -6.18 8.09 7.12
N MET A 114 -7.08 9.09 7.31
CA MET A 114 -7.87 9.65 6.20
C MET A 114 -6.99 10.36 5.17
N VAL A 115 -5.97 11.09 5.59
CA VAL A 115 -5.01 11.73 4.68
C VAL A 115 -4.21 10.67 3.90
N ASP A 116 -3.77 9.61 4.61
CA ASP A 116 -3.08 8.49 3.99
C ASP A 116 -3.98 7.75 2.99
N LEU A 117 -5.28 7.58 3.31
CA LEU A 117 -6.25 6.96 2.40
C LEU A 117 -6.43 7.78 1.11
N VAL A 118 -6.58 9.10 1.24
CA VAL A 118 -6.69 9.98 0.05
C VAL A 118 -5.42 9.91 -0.80
N THR A 119 -4.25 9.86 -0.18
CA THR A 119 -2.98 9.73 -0.88
C THR A 119 -2.88 8.40 -1.62
N ALA A 120 -3.22 7.29 -0.97
CA ALA A 120 -3.22 5.96 -1.58
C ALA A 120 -4.23 5.86 -2.74
N THR A 121 -5.41 6.46 -2.58
CA THR A 121 -6.43 6.52 -3.64
C THR A 121 -5.92 7.27 -4.87
N ARG A 122 -5.30 8.43 -4.68
CA ARG A 122 -4.71 9.20 -5.79
C ARG A 122 -3.58 8.43 -6.49
N SER A 123 -2.74 7.73 -5.73
CA SER A 123 -1.69 6.88 -6.31
C SER A 123 -2.28 5.72 -7.11
N TYR A 124 -3.35 5.12 -6.62
CA TYR A 124 -4.10 4.08 -7.33
C TYR A 124 -4.69 4.60 -8.65
N GLU A 125 -5.38 5.74 -8.62
CA GLU A 125 -5.95 6.39 -9.80
C GLU A 125 -4.89 6.76 -10.84
N ALA A 126 -3.73 7.26 -10.40
CA ALA A 126 -2.62 7.58 -11.29
C ALA A 126 -2.09 6.33 -12.01
N ASN A 127 -1.89 5.21 -11.30
CA ASN A 127 -1.48 3.94 -11.92
C ASN A 127 -2.54 3.41 -12.90
N LEU A 128 -3.82 3.56 -12.58
CA LEU A 128 -4.92 3.18 -13.47
C LEU A 128 -4.94 4.03 -14.74
N ALA A 129 -4.70 5.35 -14.63
CA ALA A 129 -4.59 6.25 -15.77
C ALA A 129 -3.43 5.86 -16.70
N VAL A 130 -2.27 5.47 -16.16
CA VAL A 130 -1.13 4.97 -16.94
C VAL A 130 -1.50 3.72 -17.73
N ILE A 131 -2.19 2.76 -17.10
CA ILE A 131 -2.63 1.53 -17.78
C ILE A 131 -3.59 1.85 -18.93
N ASN A 132 -4.57 2.71 -18.68
CA ASN A 132 -5.55 3.12 -19.72
C ASN A 132 -4.85 3.83 -20.89
N SER A 133 -3.95 4.78 -20.60
CA SER A 133 -3.18 5.47 -21.64
C SER A 133 -2.29 4.52 -22.45
N SER A 134 -1.64 3.55 -21.79
CA SER A 134 -0.85 2.54 -22.48
C SER A 134 -1.70 1.65 -23.39
N LYS A 135 -2.89 1.27 -22.93
CA LYS A 135 -3.85 0.49 -23.75
C LYS A 135 -4.34 1.26 -24.96
N GLU A 136 -4.68 2.54 -24.79
CA GLU A 136 -5.08 3.40 -25.93
C GLU A 136 -3.94 3.56 -26.94
N MET A 137 -2.71 3.78 -26.47
CA MET A 137 -1.54 3.90 -27.32
C MET A 137 -1.34 2.63 -28.14
N ASN A 138 -1.45 1.45 -27.52
CA ASN A 138 -1.35 0.17 -28.21
C ASN A 138 -2.46 0.00 -29.28
N ASN A 139 -3.71 0.35 -28.95
CA ASN A 139 -4.83 0.25 -29.89
C ASN A 139 -4.62 1.18 -31.10
N ARG A 140 -4.12 2.40 -30.88
CA ARG A 140 -3.79 3.34 -31.97
C ARG A 140 -2.64 2.82 -32.84
N ALA A 141 -1.59 2.25 -32.23
CA ALA A 141 -0.49 1.64 -32.98
C ALA A 141 -0.96 0.49 -33.88
N LEU A 142 -1.82 -0.40 -33.35
CA LEU A 142 -2.41 -1.49 -34.13
C LEU A 142 -3.27 -0.99 -35.29
N SER A 143 -4.03 0.09 -35.10
CA SER A 143 -4.86 0.67 -36.16
C SER A 143 -4.05 1.29 -37.30
N ILE A 144 -2.80 1.68 -37.05
CA ILE A 144 -1.88 2.20 -38.08
C ILE A 144 -1.24 1.05 -38.88
N ILE A 145 -0.95 -0.06 -38.23
CA ILE A 145 -0.31 -1.24 -38.87
C ILE A 145 -1.32 -2.05 -39.69
N GLY A 146 -2.61 -1.99 -39.31
CA GLY A 146 -3.68 -2.76 -39.97
C GLY A 146 -4.32 -2.08 -41.19
N LYS A 147 -3.72 -0.95 -41.67
CA LYS A 147 -4.00 -0.33 -42.94
C LYS A 147 -2.82 -0.60 -43.89
#